data_caca99ff97ffe2f7ed58e0bf34c6954b
#
_entry.id   caca99ff97ffe2f7ed58e0bf34c6954b
#
_cell.length_a   1.000
_cell.length_b   1.000
_cell.length_c   1.000
_cell.angle_alpha   90.00
_cell.angle_beta   90.00
_cell.angle_gamma   90.00
#
_symmetry.space_group_name_H-M   'P 1'
#
loop_
_entity.id
_entity.type
_entity.pdbx_description
1 polymer ?
#
loop_
_entity_poly.entity_id
_entity_poly.type
_entity_poly.pdbx_seq_one_letter_code
_entity_poly.pdbx_strand_id
1 'polypeptide(L)'
;AQMSTQTGIDGVLIGAYSALNGVFGSRFEGPNHWVTGSVTGGEANKGTDPGDYSTINPIQRYENDPAAGDLNNLWRGRYEGVSRANKVLALLAGDASSGIQASIKTVMEGEAKMLRAHFYFDLVKHFKNIPVFDETVSAADVSTTKNTSDAAAWTLIESDLNFAYSNLPETQSQLGRVNKWAAASLLAKAYLYQQKYSEANTLFDAIIANGKTPAGAKYALLDNFAGIFNAENDNHAEAVFDVESSMNTGSTQNANYFDDLNYPYNTGQDGPGICCGFFQPSFQMA
;
A
#
# COMPACT_ATOMS: atom_id res chain seq x y z
N ALA A 1 4.53 27.61 10.55
CA ALA A 1 3.62 28.45 9.74
C ALA A 1 3.31 27.84 8.36
N GLN A 2 4.29 27.33 7.59
CA GLN A 2 4.00 26.77 6.26
C GLN A 2 3.18 25.47 6.28
N MET A 3 3.42 24.59 7.25
CA MET A 3 2.67 23.32 7.36
C MET A 3 1.22 23.47 7.85
N SER A 4 0.80 24.68 8.18
CA SER A 4 -0.54 24.95 8.74
C SER A 4 -1.49 25.58 7.71
N THR A 5 -1.11 25.61 6.45
CA THR A 5 -1.94 26.04 5.33
C THR A 5 -2.51 24.82 4.61
N GLN A 6 -3.58 24.99 3.84
CA GLN A 6 -4.11 23.90 3.00
C GLN A 6 -3.01 23.28 2.14
N THR A 7 -2.24 24.08 1.43
CA THR A 7 -1.11 23.62 0.59
C THR A 7 -0.03 22.92 1.42
N GLY A 8 0.25 23.41 2.63
CA GLY A 8 1.23 22.79 3.51
C GLY A 8 0.79 21.41 4.01
N ILE A 9 -0.48 21.29 4.42
CA ILE A 9 -1.06 20.00 4.85
C ILE A 9 -1.15 19.04 3.66
N ASP A 10 -1.52 19.51 2.48
CA ASP A 10 -1.53 18.71 1.26
C ASP A 10 -0.12 18.17 0.93
N GLY A 11 0.92 18.98 1.09
CA GLY A 11 2.31 18.54 0.95
C GLY A 11 2.69 17.44 1.95
N VAL A 12 2.20 17.50 3.19
CA VAL A 12 2.40 16.42 4.18
C VAL A 12 1.63 15.16 3.79
N LEU A 13 0.42 15.31 3.25
CA LEU A 13 -0.39 14.21 2.74
C LEU A 13 0.28 13.53 1.55
N ILE A 14 0.83 14.28 0.59
CA ILE A 14 1.66 13.74 -0.50
C ILE A 14 2.85 12.94 0.08
N GLY A 15 3.46 13.44 1.15
CA GLY A 15 4.51 12.72 1.88
C GLY A 15 4.03 11.37 2.46
N ALA A 16 2.75 11.25 2.85
CA ALA A 16 2.17 9.99 3.28
C ALA A 16 1.92 9.05 2.09
N TYR A 17 1.44 9.55 0.96
CA TYR A 17 1.33 8.79 -0.30
C TYR A 17 2.68 8.24 -0.76
N SER A 18 3.75 9.03 -0.67
CA SER A 18 5.08 8.59 -1.11
C SER A 18 5.59 7.36 -0.35
N ALA A 19 5.12 7.13 0.88
CA ALA A 19 5.48 5.94 1.65
C ALA A 19 4.92 4.64 1.07
N LEU A 20 3.91 4.70 0.18
CA LEU A 20 3.40 3.53 -0.55
C LEU A 20 4.47 2.91 -1.45
N ASN A 21 5.37 3.73 -1.98
CA ASN A 21 6.46 3.28 -2.84
C ASN A 21 7.69 2.76 -2.05
N GLY A 22 7.57 2.62 -0.74
CA GLY A 22 8.66 2.25 0.17
C GLY A 22 9.47 3.46 0.64
N VAL A 23 10.19 3.27 1.75
CA VAL A 23 10.92 4.34 2.44
C VAL A 23 12.40 4.03 2.55
N PHE A 24 12.76 2.77 2.84
CA PHE A 24 14.13 2.35 3.12
C PHE A 24 14.82 1.64 1.95
N GLY A 25 14.16 1.55 0.79
CA GLY A 25 14.70 0.94 -0.40
C GLY A 25 14.87 -0.58 -0.30
N SER A 26 14.06 -1.26 0.50
CA SER A 26 14.02 -2.71 0.58
C SER A 26 12.99 -3.30 -0.40
N ARG A 27 13.35 -4.40 -1.06
CA ARG A 27 12.43 -5.17 -1.93
C ARG A 27 11.17 -5.66 -1.21
N PHE A 28 11.23 -5.78 0.12
CA PHE A 28 10.08 -6.15 0.95
C PHE A 28 9.08 -5.00 1.14
N GLU A 29 9.51 -3.75 0.94
CA GLU A 29 8.64 -2.58 1.01
C GLU A 29 7.94 -2.27 -0.30
N GLY A 30 8.37 -2.88 -1.40
CA GLY A 30 7.88 -2.58 -2.73
C GLY A 30 6.36 -2.77 -2.85
N PRO A 31 5.68 -1.93 -3.63
CA PRO A 31 4.24 -2.03 -3.82
C PRO A 31 3.82 -3.31 -4.55
N ASN A 32 4.73 -3.94 -5.26
CA ASN A 32 4.49 -5.18 -6.01
C ASN A 32 4.39 -6.44 -5.12
N HIS A 33 4.87 -6.40 -3.86
CA HIS A 33 4.83 -7.51 -2.91
C HIS A 33 5.34 -8.86 -3.45
N TRP A 34 6.24 -8.86 -4.43
CA TRP A 34 6.63 -10.12 -5.10
C TRP A 34 7.29 -11.13 -4.14
N VAL A 35 8.05 -10.67 -3.16
CA VAL A 35 8.65 -11.56 -2.15
C VAL A 35 7.60 -12.04 -1.14
N THR A 36 6.93 -11.10 -0.48
CA THR A 36 5.99 -11.39 0.61
C THR A 36 4.62 -11.88 0.13
N GLY A 37 4.34 -11.77 -1.16
CA GLY A 37 3.15 -12.29 -1.83
C GLY A 37 3.47 -13.57 -2.59
N SER A 38 3.92 -13.43 -3.84
CA SER A 38 3.99 -14.56 -4.78
C SER A 38 5.04 -15.61 -4.40
N VAL A 39 6.23 -15.22 -3.88
CA VAL A 39 7.24 -16.19 -3.45
C VAL A 39 6.75 -16.95 -2.22
N THR A 40 6.19 -16.28 -1.22
CA THR A 40 5.61 -16.95 -0.05
C THR A 40 4.31 -17.67 -0.36
N GLY A 41 3.57 -17.24 -1.38
CA GLY A 41 2.36 -17.90 -1.87
C GLY A 41 2.63 -19.20 -2.62
N GLY A 42 3.88 -19.47 -3.01
CA GLY A 42 4.27 -20.66 -3.75
C GLY A 42 4.05 -20.58 -5.26
N GLU A 43 3.61 -19.43 -5.78
CA GLU A 43 3.42 -19.19 -7.21
C GLU A 43 4.74 -18.97 -7.93
N ALA A 44 5.71 -18.35 -7.24
CA ALA A 44 7.00 -18.00 -7.81
C ALA A 44 8.17 -18.48 -6.96
N ASN A 45 9.29 -18.71 -7.63
CA ASN A 45 10.61 -18.85 -7.01
C ASN A 45 11.31 -17.50 -7.01
N LYS A 46 12.27 -17.33 -6.10
CA LYS A 46 13.15 -16.17 -6.12
C LYS A 46 13.82 -15.98 -7.49
N GLY A 47 14.20 -17.05 -8.16
CA GLY A 47 14.94 -16.99 -9.42
C GLY A 47 16.39 -16.59 -9.26
N THR A 48 17.03 -16.12 -10.38
CA THR A 48 18.46 -15.81 -10.45
C THR A 48 19.36 -16.92 -9.89
N ASP A 49 20.51 -16.63 -9.30
CA ASP A 49 21.34 -17.64 -8.66
C ASP A 49 21.13 -17.68 -7.11
N PRO A 50 21.55 -18.76 -6.42
CA PRO A 50 21.31 -18.88 -4.97
C PRO A 50 22.00 -17.83 -4.11
N GLY A 51 23.09 -17.23 -4.59
CA GLY A 51 23.86 -16.23 -3.84
C GLY A 51 23.29 -14.81 -3.99
N ASP A 52 22.59 -14.56 -5.08
CA ASP A 52 22.04 -13.24 -5.36
C ASP A 52 20.84 -12.97 -4.45
N TYR A 53 20.90 -11.88 -3.72
CA TYR A 53 19.93 -11.47 -2.69
C TYR A 53 19.46 -12.65 -1.83
N SER A 54 20.43 -13.35 -1.25
CA SER A 54 20.25 -14.62 -0.54
C SER A 54 19.33 -14.54 0.69
N THR A 55 19.03 -13.34 1.20
CA THR A 55 18.10 -13.09 2.30
C THR A 55 16.66 -13.51 1.97
N ILE A 56 16.31 -13.66 0.69
CA ILE A 56 15.01 -14.20 0.26
C ILE A 56 14.94 -15.74 0.39
N ASN A 57 16.06 -16.43 0.31
CA ASN A 57 16.07 -17.90 0.32
C ASN A 57 15.39 -18.52 1.57
N PRO A 58 15.61 -18.03 2.80
CA PRO A 58 14.87 -18.52 3.97
C PRO A 58 13.38 -18.26 3.87
N ILE A 59 12.97 -17.08 3.34
CA ILE A 59 11.56 -16.73 3.18
C ILE A 59 10.87 -17.74 2.24
N GLN A 60 11.50 -18.06 1.11
CA GLN A 60 10.98 -19.04 0.16
C GLN A 60 10.82 -20.44 0.78
N ARG A 61 11.65 -20.79 1.74
CA ARG A 61 11.62 -22.09 2.43
C ARG A 61 10.79 -22.08 3.72
N TYR A 62 10.11 -20.96 4.02
CA TYR A 62 9.39 -20.77 5.29
C TYR A 62 10.26 -20.89 6.54
N GLU A 63 11.54 -20.58 6.42
CA GLU A 63 12.56 -20.55 7.49
C GLU A 63 12.79 -19.10 7.94
N ASN A 64 11.74 -18.41 8.32
CA ASN A 64 11.81 -16.98 8.65
C ASN A 64 12.61 -16.74 9.93
N ASP A 65 13.59 -15.84 9.86
CA ASP A 65 14.30 -15.33 11.03
C ASP A 65 13.67 -13.98 11.45
N PRO A 66 13.15 -13.84 12.68
CA PRO A 66 12.63 -12.56 13.18
C PRO A 66 13.66 -11.43 13.19
N ALA A 67 14.97 -11.75 13.20
CA ALA A 67 16.05 -10.78 13.14
C ALA A 67 16.44 -10.38 11.70
N ALA A 68 15.76 -10.90 10.67
CA ALA A 68 16.07 -10.58 9.28
C ALA A 68 15.91 -9.08 9.00
N GLY A 69 16.97 -8.46 8.47
CA GLY A 69 17.00 -7.02 8.20
C GLY A 69 15.91 -6.54 7.24
N ASP A 70 15.56 -7.35 6.26
CA ASP A 70 14.49 -7.04 5.29
C ASP A 70 13.10 -6.99 5.94
N LEU A 71 12.79 -7.90 6.86
CA LEU A 71 11.55 -7.86 7.64
C LEU A 71 11.51 -6.62 8.56
N ASN A 72 12.65 -6.24 9.14
CA ASN A 72 12.76 -5.01 9.91
C ASN A 72 12.53 -3.77 9.03
N ASN A 73 13.02 -3.74 7.80
CA ASN A 73 12.77 -2.64 6.87
C ASN A 73 11.28 -2.57 6.49
N LEU A 74 10.63 -3.69 6.20
CA LEU A 74 9.19 -3.73 5.98
C LEU A 74 8.41 -3.15 7.17
N TRP A 75 8.72 -3.59 8.39
CA TRP A 75 8.12 -3.08 9.62
C TRP A 75 8.29 -1.57 9.75
N ARG A 76 9.51 -1.08 9.65
CA ARG A 76 9.84 0.34 9.78
C ARG A 76 9.18 1.18 8.70
N GLY A 77 9.18 0.71 7.45
CA GLY A 77 8.59 1.43 6.32
C GLY A 77 7.09 1.59 6.47
N ARG A 78 6.39 0.56 6.94
CA ARG A 78 4.94 0.64 7.18
C ARG A 78 4.61 1.54 8.35
N TYR A 79 5.37 1.50 9.44
CA TYR A 79 5.18 2.45 10.56
C TYR A 79 5.56 3.89 10.21
N GLU A 80 6.54 4.10 9.33
CA GLU A 80 6.80 5.44 8.79
C GLU A 80 5.58 5.96 8.01
N GLY A 81 4.94 5.13 7.20
CA GLY A 81 3.69 5.46 6.52
C GLY A 81 2.57 5.82 7.51
N VAL A 82 2.38 5.04 8.58
CA VAL A 82 1.45 5.34 9.68
C VAL A 82 1.78 6.70 10.32
N SER A 83 3.05 6.94 10.62
CA SER A 83 3.50 8.20 11.24
C SER A 83 3.19 9.41 10.36
N ARG A 84 3.41 9.31 9.05
CA ARG A 84 3.10 10.38 8.10
C ARG A 84 1.59 10.64 8.01
N ALA A 85 0.77 9.58 7.97
CA ALA A 85 -0.68 9.72 7.99
C ALA A 85 -1.18 10.36 9.29
N ASN A 86 -0.69 9.90 10.45
CA ASN A 86 -0.98 10.50 11.76
C ASN A 86 -0.58 11.99 11.81
N LYS A 87 0.54 12.36 11.18
CA LYS A 87 0.94 13.77 11.11
C LYS A 87 -0.07 14.63 10.35
N VAL A 88 -0.64 14.12 9.25
CA VAL A 88 -1.71 14.82 8.53
C VAL A 88 -2.92 14.99 9.44
N LEU A 89 -3.37 13.92 10.10
CA LEU A 89 -4.56 13.92 10.97
C LEU A 89 -4.39 14.90 12.14
N ALA A 90 -3.22 14.89 12.79
CA ALA A 90 -2.90 15.85 13.86
C ALA A 90 -2.92 17.31 13.39
N LEU A 91 -2.43 17.59 12.17
CA LEU A 91 -2.48 18.94 11.60
C LEU A 91 -3.91 19.36 11.28
N LEU A 92 -4.75 18.44 10.78
CA LEU A 92 -6.17 18.71 10.49
C LEU A 92 -7.00 18.94 11.76
N ALA A 93 -6.67 18.25 12.85
CA ALA A 93 -7.34 18.43 14.14
C ALA A 93 -6.94 19.72 14.87
N GLY A 94 -5.76 20.27 14.57
CA GLY A 94 -5.23 21.46 15.25
C GLY A 94 -5.84 22.78 14.76
N ASP A 95 -5.69 23.83 15.58
CA ASP A 95 -6.16 25.20 15.27
C ASP A 95 -5.57 25.77 13.98
N ALA A 96 -4.40 25.29 13.61
CA ALA A 96 -3.70 25.71 12.40
C ALA A 96 -4.51 25.43 11.10
N SER A 97 -5.42 24.49 11.11
CA SER A 97 -6.29 24.16 9.99
C SER A 97 -7.64 24.91 10.00
N SER A 98 -7.89 25.83 10.95
CA SER A 98 -9.17 26.52 11.14
C SER A 98 -9.62 27.32 9.91
N GLY A 99 -8.69 27.81 9.10
CA GLY A 99 -8.97 28.55 7.85
C GLY A 99 -9.28 27.68 6.63
N ILE A 100 -9.20 26.34 6.74
CA ILE A 100 -9.48 25.42 5.63
C ILE A 100 -10.96 25.06 5.62
N GLN A 101 -11.60 25.08 4.45
CA GLN A 101 -13.00 24.69 4.30
C GLN A 101 -13.22 23.27 4.85
N ALA A 102 -14.32 23.07 5.59
CA ALA A 102 -14.65 21.80 6.23
C ALA A 102 -14.69 20.62 5.23
N SER A 103 -15.27 20.84 4.03
CA SER A 103 -15.31 19.80 2.99
C SER A 103 -13.92 19.37 2.50
N ILE A 104 -12.97 20.30 2.38
CA ILE A 104 -11.60 20.01 1.99
C ILE A 104 -10.90 19.24 3.13
N LYS A 105 -11.05 19.67 4.37
CA LYS A 105 -10.51 18.96 5.54
C LYS A 105 -11.02 17.53 5.60
N THR A 106 -12.32 17.32 5.40
CA THR A 106 -12.93 15.98 5.42
C THR A 106 -12.37 15.07 4.34
N VAL A 107 -12.10 15.58 3.13
CA VAL A 107 -11.47 14.80 2.06
C VAL A 107 -10.02 14.45 2.44
N MET A 108 -9.21 15.42 2.88
CA MET A 108 -7.83 15.19 3.31
C MET A 108 -7.75 14.20 4.48
N GLU A 109 -8.69 14.28 5.42
CA GLU A 109 -8.83 13.32 6.52
C GLU A 109 -9.14 11.91 6.00
N GLY A 110 -10.07 11.79 5.07
CA GLY A 110 -10.42 10.52 4.43
C GLY A 110 -9.24 9.87 3.70
N GLU A 111 -8.46 10.66 2.97
CA GLU A 111 -7.24 10.20 2.31
C GLU A 111 -6.20 9.72 3.34
N ALA A 112 -5.92 10.51 4.37
CA ALA A 112 -4.95 10.16 5.41
C ALA A 112 -5.36 8.90 6.18
N LYS A 113 -6.64 8.74 6.52
CA LYS A 113 -7.20 7.56 7.18
C LYS A 113 -7.09 6.32 6.29
N MET A 114 -7.44 6.43 5.01
CA MET A 114 -7.29 5.32 4.07
C MET A 114 -5.83 4.86 3.96
N LEU A 115 -4.88 5.78 3.87
CA LEU A 115 -3.45 5.46 3.85
C LEU A 115 -3.00 4.80 5.15
N ARG A 116 -3.41 5.31 6.31
CA ARG A 116 -3.10 4.71 7.61
C ARG A 116 -3.64 3.29 7.71
N ALA A 117 -4.88 3.09 7.31
CA ALA A 117 -5.50 1.77 7.28
C ALA A 117 -4.75 0.80 6.35
N HIS A 118 -4.29 1.26 5.18
CA HIS A 118 -3.49 0.47 4.26
C HIS A 118 -2.18 -0.02 4.92
N PHE A 119 -1.45 0.89 5.58
CA PHE A 119 -0.21 0.52 6.26
C PHE A 119 -0.45 -0.43 7.44
N TYR A 120 -1.48 -0.22 8.23
CA TYR A 120 -1.85 -1.13 9.31
C TYR A 120 -2.35 -2.48 8.80
N PHE A 121 -3.11 -2.51 7.70
CA PHE A 121 -3.52 -3.74 7.07
C PHE A 121 -2.31 -4.58 6.63
N ASP A 122 -1.30 -3.93 6.05
CA ASP A 122 -0.08 -4.61 5.64
C ASP A 122 0.72 -5.11 6.86
N LEU A 123 0.83 -4.31 7.91
CA LEU A 123 1.47 -4.70 9.17
C LEU A 123 0.78 -5.89 9.84
N VAL A 124 -0.53 -5.85 10.01
CA VAL A 124 -1.27 -6.93 10.71
C VAL A 124 -1.24 -8.23 9.91
N LYS A 125 -1.25 -8.15 8.60
CA LYS A 125 -1.14 -9.28 7.69
C LYS A 125 0.20 -10.01 7.84
N HIS A 126 1.29 -9.27 7.99
CA HIS A 126 2.65 -9.84 8.09
C HIS A 126 3.07 -10.18 9.52
N PHE A 127 2.70 -9.35 10.50
CA PHE A 127 3.22 -9.44 11.87
C PHE A 127 2.16 -9.78 12.92
N LYS A 128 0.89 -9.85 12.54
CA LYS A 128 -0.25 -10.23 13.35
C LYS A 128 -0.47 -9.29 14.54
N ASN A 129 0.16 -9.54 15.68
CA ASN A 129 0.00 -8.72 16.88
C ASN A 129 0.94 -7.52 16.83
N ILE A 130 0.41 -6.37 16.51
CA ILE A 130 1.18 -5.14 16.31
C ILE A 130 0.74 -4.04 17.27
N PRO A 131 1.63 -3.16 17.73
CA PRO A 131 1.23 -1.96 18.48
C PRO A 131 0.49 -0.99 17.54
N VAL A 132 -0.54 -0.34 18.06
CA VAL A 132 -1.39 0.59 17.32
C VAL A 132 -1.22 2.00 17.88
N PHE A 133 -0.95 2.94 17.00
CA PHE A 133 -0.77 4.36 17.29
C PHE A 133 -1.67 5.19 16.39
N ASP A 134 -2.47 6.05 16.96
CA ASP A 134 -3.21 7.07 16.25
C ASP A 134 -2.53 8.45 16.40
N GLU A 135 -3.14 9.49 15.85
CA GLU A 135 -2.64 10.86 15.88
C GLU A 135 -2.59 11.48 17.28
N THR A 136 -3.19 10.85 18.28
CA THR A 136 -3.25 11.35 19.66
C THR A 136 -2.13 10.80 20.54
N VAL A 137 -1.48 9.71 20.10
CA VAL A 137 -0.41 9.06 20.87
C VAL A 137 0.87 9.89 20.83
N SER A 138 1.40 10.25 21.98
CA SER A 138 2.66 11.00 22.06
C SER A 138 3.87 10.12 21.72
N ALA A 139 4.96 10.74 21.22
CA ALA A 139 6.20 10.05 20.95
C ALA A 139 6.79 9.34 22.20
N ALA A 140 6.51 9.85 23.40
CA ALA A 140 6.95 9.22 24.66
C ALA A 140 6.18 7.92 24.93
N ASP A 141 4.92 7.86 24.56
CA ASP A 141 4.06 6.70 24.80
C ASP A 141 4.29 5.57 23.80
N VAL A 142 4.81 5.89 22.61
CA VAL A 142 5.11 4.89 21.57
C VAL A 142 6.00 3.76 22.09
N SER A 143 7.03 4.09 22.88
CA SER A 143 7.97 3.11 23.42
C SER A 143 7.37 2.19 24.48
N THR A 144 6.25 2.54 25.07
CA THR A 144 5.56 1.80 26.13
C THR A 144 4.33 1.04 25.66
N THR A 145 3.88 1.31 24.42
CA THR A 145 2.71 0.63 23.85
C THR A 145 3.04 -0.83 23.54
N LYS A 146 2.20 -1.73 24.05
CA LYS A 146 2.37 -3.17 23.90
C LYS A 146 1.46 -3.71 22.80
N ASN A 147 1.96 -4.70 22.07
CA ASN A 147 1.18 -5.50 21.14
C ASN A 147 0.53 -6.67 21.90
N THR A 148 -0.76 -6.58 22.20
CA THR A 148 -1.49 -7.61 22.94
C THR A 148 -2.30 -8.55 22.05
N SER A 149 -2.87 -8.02 20.98
CA SER A 149 -3.62 -8.77 19.96
C SER A 149 -3.72 -7.93 18.67
N ASP A 150 -4.22 -8.54 17.61
CA ASP A 150 -4.52 -7.86 16.34
C ASP A 150 -5.85 -7.10 16.37
N ALA A 151 -6.69 -7.30 17.37
CA ALA A 151 -8.05 -6.72 17.43
C ALA A 151 -8.04 -5.19 17.37
N ALA A 152 -7.11 -4.53 18.07
CA ALA A 152 -7.01 -3.07 18.05
C ALA A 152 -6.64 -2.55 16.64
N ALA A 153 -5.77 -3.26 15.93
CA ALA A 153 -5.41 -2.92 14.55
C ALA A 153 -6.62 -3.05 13.62
N TRP A 154 -7.34 -4.16 13.69
CA TRP A 154 -8.55 -4.35 12.89
C TRP A 154 -9.63 -3.32 13.18
N THR A 155 -9.83 -2.96 14.44
CA THR A 155 -10.78 -1.90 14.83
C THR A 155 -10.42 -0.56 14.20
N LEU A 156 -9.15 -0.17 14.25
CA LEU A 156 -8.70 1.09 13.65
C LEU A 156 -8.79 1.05 12.11
N ILE A 157 -8.37 -0.05 11.48
CA ILE A 157 -8.48 -0.25 10.03
C ILE A 157 -9.94 -0.08 9.57
N GLU A 158 -10.88 -0.75 10.23
CA GLU A 158 -12.29 -0.65 9.87
C GLU A 158 -12.85 0.76 10.10
N SER A 159 -12.51 1.40 11.21
CA SER A 159 -12.95 2.77 11.51
C SER A 159 -12.44 3.75 10.45
N ASP A 160 -11.16 3.69 10.11
CA ASP A 160 -10.54 4.57 9.12
C ASP A 160 -11.12 4.37 7.73
N LEU A 161 -11.30 3.12 7.31
CA LEU A 161 -11.85 2.79 5.99
C LEU A 161 -13.34 3.12 5.87
N ASN A 162 -14.12 2.93 6.93
CA ASN A 162 -15.52 3.36 6.96
C ASN A 162 -15.64 4.88 6.84
N PHE A 163 -14.77 5.63 7.54
CA PHE A 163 -14.73 7.08 7.39
C PHE A 163 -14.38 7.47 5.96
N ALA A 164 -13.33 6.88 5.38
CA ALA A 164 -12.90 7.16 4.03
C ALA A 164 -13.98 6.81 2.99
N TYR A 165 -14.61 5.65 3.08
CA TYR A 165 -15.71 5.25 2.20
C TYR A 165 -16.91 6.20 2.28
N SER A 166 -17.21 6.72 3.48
CA SER A 166 -18.36 7.62 3.67
C SER A 166 -18.10 9.05 3.19
N ASN A 167 -16.85 9.51 3.20
CA ASN A 167 -16.51 10.92 3.05
C ASN A 167 -15.66 11.26 1.82
N LEU A 168 -14.96 10.29 1.24
CA LEU A 168 -14.20 10.52 0.01
C LEU A 168 -15.14 10.70 -1.20
N PRO A 169 -14.76 11.52 -2.18
CA PRO A 169 -15.52 11.65 -3.42
C PRO A 169 -15.43 10.37 -4.27
N GLU A 170 -16.37 10.21 -5.20
CA GLU A 170 -16.37 9.08 -6.14
C GLU A 170 -15.22 9.14 -7.15
N THR A 171 -14.80 10.36 -7.49
CA THR A 171 -13.73 10.65 -8.44
C THR A 171 -12.73 11.61 -7.84
N GLN A 172 -11.52 11.65 -8.37
CA GLN A 172 -10.45 12.56 -7.95
C GLN A 172 -9.91 13.36 -9.14
N SER A 173 -9.47 14.57 -8.89
CA SER A 173 -8.83 15.41 -9.90
C SER A 173 -7.41 14.96 -10.26
N GLN A 174 -6.78 14.22 -9.36
CA GLN A 174 -5.45 13.60 -9.54
C GLN A 174 -5.61 12.09 -9.43
N LEU A 175 -5.20 11.35 -10.47
CA LEU A 175 -5.44 9.91 -10.61
C LEU A 175 -4.80 9.07 -9.51
N GLY A 176 -3.63 9.47 -9.00
CA GLY A 176 -2.94 8.79 -7.90
C GLY A 176 -3.56 9.02 -6.51
N ARG A 177 -4.69 9.76 -6.39
CA ARG A 177 -5.36 9.93 -5.10
C ARG A 177 -6.48 8.92 -4.91
N VAL A 178 -6.62 8.46 -3.67
CA VAL A 178 -7.67 7.50 -3.31
C VAL A 178 -9.07 8.14 -3.39
N ASN A 179 -10.01 7.39 -3.91
CA ASN A 179 -11.42 7.73 -3.93
C ASN A 179 -12.21 6.82 -2.96
N LYS A 180 -13.51 7.08 -2.82
CA LYS A 180 -14.36 6.25 -1.94
C LYS A 180 -14.38 4.77 -2.32
N TRP A 181 -14.26 4.43 -3.60
CA TRP A 181 -14.34 3.05 -4.08
C TRP A 181 -13.06 2.27 -3.81
N ALA A 182 -11.91 2.92 -3.82
CA ALA A 182 -10.66 2.34 -3.34
C ALA A 182 -10.74 2.01 -1.83
N ALA A 183 -11.30 2.94 -1.02
CA ALA A 183 -11.53 2.70 0.39
C ALA A 183 -12.52 1.55 0.65
N ALA A 184 -13.64 1.49 -0.09
CA ALA A 184 -14.61 0.40 -0.01
C ALA A 184 -13.97 -0.95 -0.35
N SER A 185 -13.13 -1.01 -1.38
CA SER A 185 -12.45 -2.23 -1.81
C SER A 185 -11.47 -2.75 -0.78
N LEU A 186 -10.69 -1.86 -0.16
CA LEU A 186 -9.79 -2.24 0.92
C LEU A 186 -10.57 -2.67 2.19
N LEU A 187 -11.70 -2.03 2.48
CA LEU A 187 -12.57 -2.40 3.61
C LEU A 187 -13.19 -3.80 3.39
N ALA A 188 -13.68 -4.08 2.18
CA ALA A 188 -14.18 -5.40 1.83
C ALA A 188 -13.10 -6.47 2.00
N LYS A 189 -11.89 -6.19 1.55
CA LYS A 189 -10.73 -7.06 1.74
C LYS A 189 -10.39 -7.25 3.23
N ALA A 190 -10.44 -6.18 4.04
CA ALA A 190 -10.23 -6.26 5.49
C ALA A 190 -11.28 -7.14 6.18
N TYR A 191 -12.54 -7.07 5.75
CA TYR A 191 -13.59 -7.95 6.24
C TYR A 191 -13.36 -9.42 5.85
N LEU A 192 -12.89 -9.70 4.63
CA LEU A 192 -12.54 -11.06 4.22
C LEU A 192 -11.46 -11.68 5.11
N TYR A 193 -10.40 -10.92 5.42
CA TYR A 193 -9.33 -11.39 6.30
C TYR A 193 -9.81 -11.72 7.72
N GLN A 194 -10.88 -11.09 8.16
CA GLN A 194 -11.52 -11.32 9.46
C GLN A 194 -12.69 -12.32 9.38
N GLN A 195 -12.95 -12.93 8.24
CA GLN A 195 -14.07 -13.85 7.99
C GLN A 195 -15.45 -13.19 8.19
N LYS A 196 -15.54 -11.87 8.09
CA LYS A 196 -16.80 -11.10 8.08
C LYS A 196 -17.39 -11.10 6.67
N TYR A 197 -17.85 -12.28 6.24
CA TYR A 197 -18.24 -12.51 4.85
C TYR A 197 -19.51 -11.76 4.43
N SER A 198 -20.45 -11.56 5.35
CA SER A 198 -21.67 -10.80 5.08
C SER A 198 -21.39 -9.34 4.76
N GLU A 199 -20.54 -8.72 5.59
CA GLU A 199 -20.12 -7.33 5.44
C GLU A 199 -19.28 -7.14 4.16
N ALA A 200 -18.38 -8.08 3.90
CA ALA A 200 -17.58 -8.08 2.67
C ALA A 200 -18.46 -8.17 1.42
N ASN A 201 -19.43 -9.10 1.42
CA ASN A 201 -20.34 -9.29 0.27
C ASN A 201 -21.18 -8.03 0.00
N THR A 202 -21.71 -7.41 1.05
CA THR A 202 -22.47 -6.15 0.92
C THR A 202 -21.65 -5.05 0.24
N LEU A 203 -20.38 -4.93 0.59
CA LEU A 203 -19.48 -3.95 -0.07
C LEU A 203 -19.15 -4.35 -1.50
N PHE A 204 -18.89 -5.64 -1.79
CA PHE A 204 -18.64 -6.09 -3.15
C PHE A 204 -19.82 -5.83 -4.07
N ASP A 205 -21.05 -6.08 -3.61
CA ASP A 205 -22.25 -5.76 -4.39
C ASP A 205 -22.34 -4.26 -4.70
N ALA A 206 -22.05 -3.41 -3.73
CA ALA A 206 -22.02 -1.95 -3.92
C ALA A 206 -20.92 -1.50 -4.89
N ILE A 207 -19.71 -2.08 -4.80
CA ILE A 207 -18.57 -1.79 -5.67
C ILE A 207 -18.87 -2.23 -7.11
N ILE A 208 -19.39 -3.43 -7.31
CA ILE A 208 -19.75 -3.96 -8.65
C ILE A 208 -20.84 -3.10 -9.29
N ALA A 209 -21.83 -2.69 -8.50
CA ALA A 209 -22.95 -1.90 -9.01
C ALA A 209 -22.52 -0.48 -9.39
N ASN A 210 -21.70 0.17 -8.57
CA ASN A 210 -21.49 1.64 -8.60
C ASN A 210 -20.02 2.08 -8.67
N GLY A 211 -19.07 1.14 -8.47
CA GLY A 211 -17.65 1.45 -8.36
C GLY A 211 -17.07 2.13 -9.59
N LYS A 212 -16.18 3.08 -9.34
CA LYS A 212 -15.51 3.87 -10.38
C LYS A 212 -14.04 4.06 -10.04
N THR A 213 -13.23 4.11 -11.08
CA THR A 213 -11.83 4.57 -10.96
C THR A 213 -11.77 6.03 -10.51
N PRO A 214 -10.63 6.54 -10.03
CA PRO A 214 -10.47 7.97 -9.75
C PRO A 214 -10.84 8.86 -10.94
N ALA A 215 -10.58 8.43 -12.18
CA ALA A 215 -10.96 9.12 -13.41
C ALA A 215 -12.46 9.08 -13.72
N GLY A 216 -13.25 8.27 -13.02
CA GLY A 216 -14.71 8.17 -13.19
C GLY A 216 -15.16 7.04 -14.13
N ALA A 217 -14.27 6.24 -14.69
CA ALA A 217 -14.66 5.05 -15.44
C ALA A 217 -15.29 4.02 -14.49
N LYS A 218 -16.41 3.42 -14.88
CA LYS A 218 -17.03 2.34 -14.10
C LYS A 218 -16.07 1.14 -14.07
N TYR A 219 -15.95 0.47 -12.92
CA TYR A 219 -15.17 -0.75 -12.83
C TYR A 219 -15.73 -1.83 -13.75
N ALA A 220 -14.86 -2.42 -14.52
CA ALA A 220 -15.17 -3.49 -15.46
C ALA A 220 -13.91 -4.30 -15.77
N LEU A 221 -14.08 -5.58 -16.07
CA LEU A 221 -12.99 -6.40 -16.59
C LEU A 221 -12.63 -5.92 -18.01
N LEU A 222 -11.34 -5.93 -18.34
CA LEU A 222 -10.88 -5.70 -19.69
C LEU A 222 -11.16 -6.93 -20.57
N ASP A 223 -11.51 -6.71 -21.83
CA ASP A 223 -11.77 -7.80 -22.78
C ASP A 223 -10.52 -8.64 -23.07
N ASN A 224 -9.34 -8.04 -22.92
CA ASN A 224 -8.06 -8.71 -23.13
C ASN A 224 -7.24 -8.68 -21.83
N PHE A 225 -7.01 -9.84 -21.24
CA PHE A 225 -6.21 -10.02 -20.04
C PHE A 225 -4.78 -9.42 -20.18
N ALA A 226 -4.14 -9.54 -21.34
CA ALA A 226 -2.83 -8.95 -21.57
C ALA A 226 -2.83 -7.41 -21.51
N GLY A 227 -4.00 -6.79 -21.71
CA GLY A 227 -4.17 -5.33 -21.62
C GLY A 227 -3.95 -4.78 -20.21
N ILE A 228 -4.12 -5.60 -19.16
CA ILE A 228 -3.88 -5.22 -17.77
C ILE A 228 -2.39 -4.86 -17.53
N PHE A 229 -1.50 -5.52 -18.26
CA PHE A 229 -0.04 -5.39 -18.12
C PHE A 229 0.59 -4.46 -19.15
N ASN A 230 -0.22 -3.78 -19.96
CA ASN A 230 0.27 -2.83 -20.95
C ASN A 230 0.27 -1.41 -20.37
N ALA A 231 1.44 -0.80 -20.26
CA ALA A 231 1.61 0.57 -19.76
C ALA A 231 0.84 1.64 -20.55
N GLU A 232 0.42 1.36 -21.79
CA GLU A 232 -0.47 2.24 -22.55
C GLU A 232 -1.90 2.29 -21.99
N ASN A 233 -2.26 1.33 -21.15
CA ASN A 233 -3.58 1.19 -20.52
C ASN A 233 -3.57 1.57 -19.04
N ASP A 234 -2.61 2.33 -18.56
CA ASP A 234 -2.57 2.77 -17.17
C ASP A 234 -3.91 3.39 -16.73
N ASN A 235 -4.30 3.18 -15.47
CA ASN A 235 -5.57 3.66 -14.90
C ASN A 235 -6.83 3.12 -15.62
N HIS A 236 -6.76 1.91 -16.16
CA HIS A 236 -7.88 1.26 -16.86
C HIS A 236 -9.05 0.88 -15.90
N ALA A 237 -10.13 0.35 -16.46
CA ALA A 237 -11.37 0.06 -15.69
C ALA A 237 -11.21 -1.01 -14.60
N GLU A 238 -10.19 -1.88 -14.64
CA GLU A 238 -9.87 -2.81 -13.55
C GLU A 238 -9.00 -2.19 -12.44
N ALA A 239 -8.40 -1.02 -12.69
CA ALA A 239 -7.55 -0.34 -11.71
C ALA A 239 -8.38 0.25 -10.58
N VAL A 240 -8.27 -0.31 -9.38
CA VAL A 240 -8.97 0.15 -8.18
C VAL A 240 -8.20 1.28 -7.50
N PHE A 241 -6.91 1.08 -7.32
CA PHE A 241 -5.97 2.06 -6.78
C PHE A 241 -4.56 1.65 -7.16
N ASP A 242 -3.87 2.51 -7.87
CA ASP A 242 -2.52 2.28 -8.36
C ASP A 242 -1.52 3.16 -7.61
N VAL A 243 -0.33 2.61 -7.35
CA VAL A 243 0.82 3.37 -6.87
C VAL A 243 1.56 3.89 -8.09
N GLU A 244 1.30 5.15 -8.44
CA GLU A 244 1.85 5.79 -9.62
C GLU A 244 3.38 5.89 -9.54
N SER A 245 4.05 5.40 -10.57
CA SER A 245 5.50 5.48 -10.73
C SER A 245 5.84 6.40 -11.90
N SER A 246 6.82 7.28 -11.69
CA SER A 246 7.28 8.19 -12.74
C SER A 246 8.81 8.28 -12.72
N MET A 247 9.40 8.40 -13.91
CA MET A 247 10.82 8.70 -14.04
C MET A 247 11.13 10.16 -13.66
N ASN A 248 12.35 10.38 -13.23
CA ASN A 248 12.88 11.73 -12.95
C ASN A 248 12.14 12.52 -11.86
N THR A 249 11.57 11.83 -10.87
CA THR A 249 10.90 12.47 -9.73
C THR A 249 11.85 13.19 -8.77
N GLY A 250 13.17 12.99 -8.91
CA GLY A 250 14.17 13.45 -7.96
C GLY A 250 14.20 12.67 -6.64
N SER A 251 13.33 11.68 -6.47
CA SER A 251 13.34 10.80 -5.30
C SER A 251 14.37 9.69 -5.49
N THR A 252 15.23 9.52 -4.50
CA THR A 252 16.17 8.39 -4.41
C THR A 252 15.69 7.31 -3.44
N GLN A 253 14.59 7.56 -2.74
CA GLN A 253 14.02 6.65 -1.74
C GLN A 253 12.74 6.04 -2.29
N ASN A 254 12.86 4.90 -2.88
CA ASN A 254 11.73 4.07 -3.30
C ASN A 254 12.16 2.61 -3.27
N ALA A 255 11.18 1.72 -3.24
CA ALA A 255 11.38 0.27 -3.30
C ALA A 255 10.76 -0.33 -4.58
N ASN A 256 10.65 0.47 -5.63
CA ASN A 256 10.21 0.00 -6.94
C ASN A 256 11.38 -0.67 -7.66
N TYR A 257 11.42 -1.99 -7.58
CA TYR A 257 12.44 -2.85 -8.20
C TYR A 257 11.82 -3.72 -9.30
N PHE A 258 10.97 -3.16 -10.16
CA PHE A 258 10.33 -3.92 -11.24
C PHE A 258 11.33 -4.49 -12.23
N ASP A 259 12.47 -3.86 -12.39
CA ASP A 259 13.59 -4.37 -13.21
C ASP A 259 14.20 -5.67 -12.63
N ASP A 260 14.13 -5.89 -11.33
CA ASP A 260 14.52 -7.17 -10.71
C ASP A 260 13.72 -8.36 -11.28
N LEU A 261 12.48 -8.12 -11.68
CA LEU A 261 11.55 -9.16 -12.15
C LEU A 261 11.74 -9.54 -13.61
N ASN A 262 12.62 -8.82 -14.34
CA ASN A 262 12.91 -9.09 -15.74
C ASN A 262 13.55 -10.47 -15.92
N TYR A 263 13.03 -11.23 -16.87
CA TYR A 263 13.54 -12.54 -17.25
C TYR A 263 13.59 -12.64 -18.78
N PRO A 264 14.57 -13.33 -19.35
CA PRO A 264 15.67 -14.08 -18.72
C PRO A 264 16.83 -13.20 -18.22
N TYR A 265 17.53 -13.71 -17.21
CA TYR A 265 18.71 -13.07 -16.64
C TYR A 265 19.94 -13.22 -17.56
N ASN A 266 20.69 -12.14 -17.72
CA ASN A 266 22.02 -12.10 -18.32
C ASN A 266 22.11 -12.76 -19.72
N THR A 267 21.24 -12.33 -20.63
CA THR A 267 21.22 -12.83 -22.02
C THR A 267 22.33 -12.25 -22.93
N GLY A 268 23.28 -11.49 -22.35
CA GLY A 268 24.32 -10.77 -23.08
C GLY A 268 23.88 -9.40 -23.59
N GLN A 269 24.76 -8.69 -24.29
CA GLN A 269 24.53 -7.32 -24.74
C GLN A 269 23.35 -7.17 -25.70
N ASP A 270 23.03 -8.20 -26.46
CA ASP A 270 21.97 -8.19 -27.49
C ASP A 270 20.68 -8.88 -27.02
N GLY A 271 20.63 -9.35 -25.78
CA GLY A 271 19.47 -10.04 -25.22
C GLY A 271 18.47 -9.11 -24.57
N PRO A 272 17.21 -9.54 -24.44
CA PRO A 272 16.14 -8.72 -23.89
C PRO A 272 16.25 -8.45 -22.38
N GLY A 273 17.08 -9.20 -21.64
CA GLY A 273 17.23 -9.09 -20.20
C GLY A 273 18.66 -8.86 -19.76
N ILE A 274 18.93 -7.71 -19.15
CA ILE A 274 20.24 -7.36 -18.59
C ILE A 274 20.30 -7.49 -17.07
N CYS A 275 19.19 -7.49 -16.39
CA CYS A 275 18.97 -7.72 -14.96
C CYS A 275 17.54 -8.24 -14.76
N CYS A 276 17.24 -8.91 -13.73
CA CYS A 276 18.06 -9.59 -12.74
C CYS A 276 17.59 -11.04 -12.60
N GLY A 277 16.45 -11.38 -13.24
CA GLY A 277 15.93 -12.73 -13.38
C GLY A 277 15.28 -13.29 -12.12
N PHE A 278 14.88 -12.43 -11.20
CA PHE A 278 14.01 -12.83 -10.09
C PHE A 278 12.60 -13.16 -10.57
N PHE A 279 11.79 -13.78 -9.70
CA PHE A 279 10.39 -14.05 -9.97
C PHE A 279 10.16 -15.03 -11.12
N GLN A 280 10.69 -16.22 -10.97
CA GLN A 280 10.46 -17.33 -11.91
C GLN A 280 9.25 -18.16 -11.48
N PRO A 281 8.51 -18.78 -12.41
CA PRO A 281 7.43 -19.70 -12.06
C PRO A 281 7.93 -20.80 -11.12
N SER A 282 7.14 -21.16 -10.11
CA SER A 282 7.43 -22.31 -9.27
C SER A 282 7.13 -23.60 -10.03
N PHE A 283 7.67 -24.73 -9.53
CA PHE A 283 7.37 -26.04 -10.07
C PHE A 283 5.87 -26.41 -9.99
N GLN A 284 5.10 -25.76 -9.11
CA GLN A 284 3.66 -25.97 -9.00
C GLN A 284 2.89 -25.22 -10.08
N MET A 285 3.49 -24.21 -10.71
CA MET A 285 2.89 -23.44 -11.81
C MET A 285 3.34 -23.97 -13.19
N ALA A 286 4.38 -24.76 -13.23
CA ALA A 286 4.89 -25.41 -14.45
C ALA A 286 4.29 -26.80 -14.64
#